data_b16235c861942f6200c281043a6243c4
#
_entry.id   b16235c861942f6200c281043a6243c4
#
_cell.length_a   1.000
_cell.length_b   1.000
_cell.length_c   1.000
_cell.angle_alpha   90.00
_cell.angle_beta   90.00
_cell.angle_gamma   90.00
#
_symmetry.space_group_name_H-M   'P 1'
#
loop_
_entity.id
_entity.type
_entity.pdbx_description
1 polymer ?
#
loop_
_entity_poly.entity_id
_entity_poly.type
_entity_poly.pdbx_seq_one_letter_code
_entity_poly.pdbx_strand_id
1 'polypeptide(L)'
;VLFFNVDSDDWLHQDSLLQISTLSQQALAKADSAGIIALKSFADGSIIGNKFIHDGIFHTFRDLELLGQGGERSIVFRTAIASKFRFPLVSGEKFMPEGIVYDKYHDFSFLISNRSLTICEYQENGLSSNPKALMLRNPGCYKLYYRNRIDMAASIKERLGYILRYNFFAHTYKGTDVEDYRGAHSLLVRSMKALNCIVSRSYK
;
A
#
# COMPACT_ATOMS: atom_id res chain seq x y z
N VAL A 1 7.59 -9.48 19.49
CA VAL A 1 6.37 -10.11 18.97
C VAL A 1 6.13 -9.62 17.55
N LEU A 2 5.73 -10.54 16.68
CA LEU A 2 5.32 -10.28 15.31
C LEU A 2 3.80 -10.38 15.18
N PHE A 3 3.26 -9.68 14.20
CA PHE A 3 1.85 -9.68 13.83
C PHE A 3 1.75 -9.94 12.33
N PHE A 4 0.93 -10.90 11.94
CA PHE A 4 0.67 -11.25 10.56
C PHE A 4 -0.82 -11.17 10.27
N ASN A 5 -1.20 -10.33 9.30
CA ASN A 5 -2.57 -10.24 8.82
C ASN A 5 -2.73 -11.16 7.59
N VAL A 6 -3.72 -12.04 7.66
CA VAL A 6 -4.11 -12.93 6.56
C VAL A 6 -5.55 -12.60 6.22
N ASP A 7 -5.83 -12.39 4.94
CA ASP A 7 -7.18 -12.11 4.47
C ASP A 7 -8.09 -13.32 4.68
N SER A 8 -9.39 -13.10 4.82
CA SER A 8 -10.34 -14.16 5.19
C SER A 8 -10.53 -15.24 4.13
N ASP A 9 -10.11 -14.97 2.91
CA ASP A 9 -10.14 -15.86 1.73
C ASP A 9 -8.75 -16.41 1.35
N ASP A 10 -7.72 -16.06 2.15
CA ASP A 10 -6.35 -16.56 2.01
C ASP A 10 -6.04 -17.58 3.11
N TRP A 11 -5.03 -18.43 2.91
CA TRP A 11 -4.51 -19.33 3.92
C TRP A 11 -2.98 -19.44 3.90
N LEU A 12 -2.41 -19.91 4.99
CA LEU A 12 -0.97 -20.08 5.13
C LEU A 12 -0.50 -21.36 4.46
N HIS A 13 0.71 -21.34 3.90
CA HIS A 13 1.42 -22.58 3.58
C HIS A 13 1.70 -23.36 4.89
N GLN A 14 1.81 -24.69 4.79
CA GLN A 14 1.98 -25.57 5.94
C GLN A 14 3.19 -25.21 6.80
N ASP A 15 4.27 -24.71 6.20
CA ASP A 15 5.52 -24.35 6.87
C ASP A 15 5.67 -22.84 7.15
N SER A 16 4.66 -22.02 6.85
CA SER A 16 4.75 -20.56 6.94
C SER A 16 5.13 -20.07 8.35
N LEU A 17 4.57 -20.65 9.38
CA LEU A 17 4.91 -20.27 10.76
C LEU A 17 6.36 -20.59 11.11
N LEU A 18 6.89 -21.74 10.63
CA LEU A 18 8.29 -22.10 10.81
C LEU A 18 9.21 -21.13 10.04
N GLN A 19 8.83 -20.78 8.81
CA GLN A 19 9.57 -19.81 8.01
C GLN A 19 9.59 -18.43 8.66
N ILE A 20 8.44 -17.95 9.16
CA ILE A 20 8.33 -16.68 9.90
C ILE A 20 9.22 -16.73 11.15
N SER A 21 9.18 -17.83 11.93
CA SER A 21 10.02 -17.99 13.11
C SER A 21 11.50 -17.90 12.78
N THR A 22 11.95 -18.55 11.71
CA THR A 22 13.35 -18.50 11.26
C THR A 22 13.76 -17.10 10.82
N LEU A 23 12.96 -16.44 9.99
CA LEU A 23 13.22 -15.10 9.48
C LEU A 23 13.14 -14.03 10.58
N SER A 24 12.33 -14.27 11.62
CA SER A 24 12.12 -13.33 12.71
C SER A 24 13.39 -13.02 13.49
N GLN A 25 14.30 -13.98 13.62
CA GLN A 25 15.59 -13.76 14.32
C GLN A 25 16.39 -12.65 13.63
N GLN A 26 16.53 -12.74 12.30
CA GLN A 26 17.22 -11.73 11.50
C GLN A 26 16.46 -10.41 11.46
N ALA A 27 15.13 -10.46 11.23
CA ALA A 27 14.29 -9.27 11.15
C ALA A 27 14.29 -8.47 12.46
N LEU A 28 14.24 -9.14 13.61
CA LEU A 28 14.18 -8.47 14.92
C LEU A 28 15.56 -8.02 15.44
N ALA A 29 16.66 -8.53 14.89
CA ALA A 29 18.02 -8.12 15.25
C ALA A 29 18.32 -6.68 14.78
N LYS A 30 17.69 -6.21 13.71
CA LYS A 30 17.86 -4.83 13.21
C LYS A 30 16.86 -3.90 13.89
N ALA A 31 17.33 -2.84 14.52
CA ALA A 31 16.51 -1.96 15.36
C ALA A 31 15.39 -1.23 14.59
N ASP A 32 15.68 -0.75 13.38
CA ASP A 32 14.76 -0.05 12.49
C ASP A 32 13.96 -1.00 11.57
N SER A 33 14.04 -2.31 11.79
CA SER A 33 13.23 -3.25 11.03
C SER A 33 11.79 -3.31 11.55
N ALA A 34 10.84 -3.06 10.64
CA ALA A 34 9.41 -3.17 10.92
C ALA A 34 8.86 -4.59 10.70
N GLY A 35 9.66 -5.53 10.20
CA GLY A 35 9.23 -6.92 10.02
C GLY A 35 9.78 -7.59 8.79
N ILE A 36 8.93 -8.39 8.13
CA ILE A 36 9.28 -9.22 6.98
C ILE A 36 8.29 -8.94 5.86
N ILE A 37 8.77 -8.84 4.61
CA ILE A 37 7.95 -8.86 3.40
C ILE A 37 8.32 -10.12 2.61
N ALA A 38 7.32 -10.95 2.33
CA ALA A 38 7.47 -12.22 1.63
C ALA A 38 6.48 -12.32 0.46
N LEU A 39 6.58 -13.37 -0.32
CA LEU A 39 5.71 -13.58 -1.47
C LEU A 39 4.35 -14.17 -1.06
N LYS A 40 3.38 -14.03 -1.94
CA LYS A 40 2.14 -14.79 -2.00
C LYS A 40 2.17 -15.71 -3.23
N SER A 41 1.46 -16.81 -3.19
CA SER A 41 1.30 -17.74 -4.33
C SER A 41 -0.15 -18.10 -4.56
N PHE A 42 -0.44 -18.66 -5.70
CA PHE A 42 -1.67 -19.39 -5.97
C PHE A 42 -1.59 -20.81 -5.39
N ALA A 43 -2.72 -21.52 -5.40
CA ALA A 43 -2.82 -22.91 -4.90
C ALA A 43 -1.94 -23.89 -5.72
N ASP A 44 -1.65 -23.59 -6.98
CA ASP A 44 -0.76 -24.36 -7.85
C ASP A 44 0.74 -24.11 -7.58
N GLY A 45 1.05 -23.22 -6.62
CA GLY A 45 2.42 -22.83 -6.26
C GLY A 45 3.03 -21.75 -7.11
N SER A 46 2.35 -21.24 -8.15
CA SER A 46 2.83 -20.11 -8.93
C SER A 46 2.81 -18.83 -8.10
N ILE A 47 3.84 -17.99 -8.24
CA ILE A 47 4.00 -16.77 -7.45
C ILE A 47 3.11 -15.65 -8.01
N ILE A 48 2.43 -14.92 -7.14
CA ILE A 48 1.68 -13.74 -7.50
C ILE A 48 2.65 -12.58 -7.72
N GLY A 49 2.68 -12.05 -8.94
CA GLY A 49 3.65 -11.03 -9.34
C GLY A 49 5.04 -11.61 -9.57
N ASN A 50 6.07 -10.86 -9.16
CA ASN A 50 7.47 -11.21 -9.41
C ASN A 50 8.21 -11.54 -8.11
N LYS A 51 9.20 -12.43 -8.19
CA LYS A 51 10.17 -12.61 -7.10
C LYS A 51 10.97 -11.34 -6.90
N PHE A 52 11.41 -11.13 -5.67
CA PHE A 52 12.36 -10.06 -5.37
C PHE A 52 13.72 -10.35 -6.03
N ILE A 53 14.37 -9.30 -6.54
CA ILE A 53 15.71 -9.41 -7.14
C ILE A 53 16.73 -9.89 -6.09
N HIS A 54 16.56 -9.44 -4.86
CA HIS A 54 17.41 -9.78 -3.72
C HIS A 54 16.60 -10.45 -2.64
N ASP A 55 17.10 -11.54 -2.09
CA ASP A 55 16.54 -12.29 -0.96
C ASP A 55 17.40 -12.12 0.28
N GLY A 56 16.81 -12.08 1.45
CA GLY A 56 17.54 -11.99 2.72
C GLY A 56 18.14 -10.62 3.05
N ILE A 57 17.80 -9.56 2.32
CA ILE A 57 18.25 -8.19 2.58
C ILE A 57 17.11 -7.31 3.09
N PHE A 58 17.45 -6.09 3.55
CA PHE A 58 16.48 -5.14 4.05
C PHE A 58 16.18 -4.05 3.03
N HIS A 59 14.88 -3.83 2.77
CA HIS A 59 14.35 -2.74 1.95
C HIS A 59 13.21 -2.02 2.66
N THR A 60 13.04 -0.74 2.37
CA THR A 60 11.81 0.00 2.68
C THR A 60 10.74 -0.32 1.65
N PHE A 61 9.48 0.00 1.93
CA PHE A 61 8.43 -0.05 0.90
C PHE A 61 8.78 0.81 -0.32
N ARG A 62 9.44 1.95 -0.09
CA ARG A 62 9.84 2.86 -1.16
C ARG A 62 10.92 2.26 -2.05
N ASP A 63 11.89 1.53 -1.48
CA ASP A 63 12.92 0.83 -2.27
C ASP A 63 12.25 -0.19 -3.21
N LEU A 64 11.31 -0.98 -2.69
CA LEU A 64 10.58 -1.96 -3.49
C LEU A 64 9.76 -1.30 -4.62
N GLU A 65 9.13 -0.16 -4.34
CA GLU A 65 8.39 0.61 -5.34
C GLU A 65 9.30 1.14 -6.44
N LEU A 66 10.45 1.72 -6.09
CA LEU A 66 11.46 2.24 -7.03
C LEU A 66 12.10 1.13 -7.87
N LEU A 67 12.28 -0.06 -7.31
CA LEU A 67 12.77 -1.25 -8.00
C LEU A 67 11.70 -1.94 -8.87
N GLY A 68 10.47 -1.44 -8.89
CA GLY A 68 9.35 -2.08 -9.58
C GLY A 68 8.93 -3.42 -8.96
N GLN A 69 9.25 -3.65 -7.69
CA GLN A 69 9.00 -4.90 -6.97
C GLN A 69 7.78 -4.79 -6.03
N GLY A 70 6.91 -3.84 -6.28
CA GLY A 70 5.61 -3.75 -5.62
C GLY A 70 4.70 -4.94 -5.96
N GLY A 71 3.44 -4.85 -5.53
CA GLY A 71 2.41 -5.85 -5.76
C GLY A 71 1.97 -6.54 -4.47
N GLU A 72 1.13 -7.56 -4.61
CA GLU A 72 0.63 -8.29 -3.45
C GLU A 72 1.73 -9.07 -2.74
N ARG A 73 1.84 -8.88 -1.43
CA ARG A 73 2.88 -9.45 -0.59
C ARG A 73 2.30 -9.92 0.75
N SER A 74 2.93 -10.93 1.32
CA SER A 74 2.72 -11.31 2.71
C SER A 74 3.57 -10.40 3.60
N ILE A 75 2.95 -9.64 4.49
CA ILE A 75 3.66 -8.69 5.34
C ILE A 75 3.49 -9.10 6.80
N VAL A 76 4.60 -9.43 7.44
CA VAL A 76 4.65 -9.78 8.87
C VAL A 76 5.26 -8.58 9.59
N PHE A 77 4.48 -7.94 10.44
CA PHE A 77 4.86 -6.70 11.10
C PHE A 77 5.46 -6.93 12.48
N ARG A 78 6.42 -6.11 12.86
CA ARG A 78 6.84 -5.96 14.26
C ARG A 78 5.75 -5.20 15.02
N THR A 79 5.08 -5.87 15.95
CA THR A 79 3.90 -5.36 16.67
C THR A 79 4.16 -4.01 17.33
N ALA A 80 5.34 -3.81 17.95
CA ALA A 80 5.71 -2.56 18.61
C ALA A 80 5.82 -1.36 17.65
N ILE A 81 6.03 -1.60 16.36
CA ILE A 81 6.05 -0.56 15.33
C ILE A 81 4.65 -0.43 14.73
N ALA A 82 4.02 -1.53 14.36
CA ALA A 82 2.70 -1.54 13.73
C ALA A 82 1.63 -0.86 14.60
N SER A 83 1.68 -1.03 15.92
CA SER A 83 0.73 -0.42 16.86
C SER A 83 0.75 1.10 16.87
N LYS A 84 1.82 1.74 16.34
CA LYS A 84 1.93 3.20 16.22
C LYS A 84 1.12 3.77 15.05
N PHE A 85 0.77 2.92 14.08
CA PHE A 85 0.11 3.34 12.85
C PHE A 85 -1.31 2.79 12.78
N ARG A 86 -2.26 3.67 12.51
CA ARG A 86 -3.67 3.31 12.38
C ARG A 86 -4.20 3.76 11.03
N PHE A 87 -5.13 2.99 10.50
CA PHE A 87 -5.92 3.42 9.36
C PHE A 87 -6.79 4.61 9.76
N PRO A 88 -6.75 5.71 8.99
CA PRO A 88 -7.71 6.79 9.19
C PRO A 88 -9.11 6.31 8.80
N LEU A 89 -10.12 6.97 9.33
CA LEU A 89 -11.52 6.73 8.98
C LEU A 89 -12.03 7.92 8.16
N VAL A 90 -12.81 7.62 7.13
CA VAL A 90 -13.55 8.61 6.34
C VAL A 90 -15.03 8.25 6.45
N SER A 91 -15.83 9.21 6.86
CA SER A 91 -17.25 8.99 7.14
C SER A 91 -18.01 8.50 5.91
N GLY A 92 -18.77 7.42 6.07
CA GLY A 92 -19.58 6.83 5.01
C GLY A 92 -18.82 5.98 3.99
N GLU A 93 -17.49 5.89 4.07
CA GLU A 93 -16.66 5.07 3.18
C GLU A 93 -16.20 3.78 3.88
N LYS A 94 -16.10 2.69 3.11
CA LYS A 94 -15.86 1.34 3.65
C LYS A 94 -14.49 0.77 3.26
N PHE A 95 -13.75 1.44 2.38
CA PHE A 95 -12.46 0.97 1.90
C PHE A 95 -11.41 2.07 2.00
N MET A 96 -10.28 1.75 2.61
CA MET A 96 -9.10 2.61 2.69
C MET A 96 -7.93 1.92 2.01
N PRO A 97 -7.24 2.57 1.04
CA PRO A 97 -6.04 1.99 0.45
C PRO A 97 -4.97 1.69 1.51
N GLU A 98 -4.46 0.47 1.53
CA GLU A 98 -3.44 0.05 2.53
C GLU A 98 -2.17 0.92 2.46
N GLY A 99 -1.82 1.39 1.26
CA GLY A 99 -0.68 2.27 1.06
C GLY A 99 -0.69 3.51 1.96
N ILE A 100 -1.86 3.96 2.44
CA ILE A 100 -1.94 5.11 3.37
C ILE A 100 -1.27 4.82 4.71
N VAL A 101 -1.25 3.55 5.12
CA VAL A 101 -0.54 3.10 6.33
C VAL A 101 0.88 2.71 5.98
N TYR A 102 1.10 2.03 4.84
CA TYR A 102 2.44 1.63 4.41
C TYR A 102 3.37 2.83 4.18
N ASP A 103 2.84 3.95 3.70
CA ASP A 103 3.59 5.21 3.55
C ASP A 103 4.16 5.73 4.89
N LYS A 104 3.58 5.35 6.04
CA LYS A 104 4.07 5.73 7.38
C LYS A 104 5.30 4.94 7.81
N TYR A 105 5.65 3.88 7.10
CA TYR A 105 6.84 3.06 7.37
C TYR A 105 8.08 3.56 6.62
N HIS A 106 8.11 4.81 6.13
CA HIS A 106 9.20 5.35 5.31
C HIS A 106 10.58 5.30 5.99
N ASP A 107 10.63 5.38 7.33
CA ASP A 107 11.86 5.28 8.12
C ASP A 107 12.22 3.85 8.55
N PHE A 108 11.40 2.87 8.16
CA PHE A 108 11.56 1.49 8.57
C PHE A 108 11.89 0.59 7.38
N SER A 109 12.76 -0.36 7.62
CA SER A 109 13.07 -1.41 6.65
C SER A 109 12.35 -2.71 7.00
N PHE A 110 12.24 -3.59 6.02
CA PHE A 110 11.71 -4.95 6.16
C PHE A 110 12.72 -5.94 5.61
N LEU A 111 12.86 -7.08 6.28
CA LEU A 111 13.59 -8.21 5.73
C LEU A 111 12.81 -8.79 4.55
N ILE A 112 13.43 -8.85 3.39
CA ILE A 112 12.80 -9.36 2.17
C ILE A 112 13.02 -10.85 2.03
N SER A 113 11.97 -11.60 1.69
CA SER A 113 12.08 -13.03 1.47
C SER A 113 11.34 -13.51 0.22
N ASN A 114 12.03 -14.31 -0.59
CA ASN A 114 11.45 -14.99 -1.76
C ASN A 114 10.66 -16.27 -1.38
N ARG A 115 10.40 -16.49 -0.11
CA ARG A 115 9.52 -17.56 0.36
C ARG A 115 8.06 -17.11 0.22
N SER A 116 7.18 -18.00 -0.22
CA SER A 116 5.73 -17.75 -0.19
C SER A 116 5.19 -18.14 1.17
N LEU A 117 4.50 -17.21 1.83
CA LEU A 117 3.89 -17.44 3.14
C LEU A 117 2.38 -17.64 3.07
N THR A 118 1.74 -17.10 2.03
CA THR A 118 0.28 -17.10 1.90
C THR A 118 -0.11 -17.66 0.54
N ILE A 119 -1.13 -18.50 0.52
CA ILE A 119 -1.82 -18.98 -0.65
C ILE A 119 -3.07 -18.13 -0.83
N CYS A 120 -3.22 -17.52 -2.01
CA CYS A 120 -4.37 -16.69 -2.35
C CYS A 120 -5.27 -17.38 -3.38
N GLU A 121 -6.56 -17.17 -3.24
CA GLU A 121 -7.55 -17.54 -4.23
C GLU A 121 -8.33 -16.29 -4.67
N TYR A 122 -8.15 -15.90 -5.93
CA TYR A 122 -8.90 -14.76 -6.45
C TYR A 122 -10.37 -15.10 -6.58
N GLN A 123 -11.19 -14.33 -5.88
CA GLN A 123 -12.65 -14.42 -5.98
C GLN A 123 -13.13 -13.58 -7.17
N GLU A 124 -13.99 -14.13 -8.03
CA GLU A 124 -14.53 -13.42 -9.21
C GLU A 124 -15.21 -12.08 -8.84
N ASN A 125 -15.83 -12.02 -7.66
CA ASN A 125 -16.51 -10.83 -7.14
C ASN A 125 -15.74 -10.14 -6.01
N GLY A 126 -14.44 -10.41 -5.87
CA GLY A 126 -13.58 -9.80 -4.85
C GLY A 126 -13.41 -8.29 -5.03
N LEU A 127 -12.95 -7.60 -3.99
CA LEU A 127 -12.69 -6.14 -4.02
C LEU A 127 -11.72 -5.73 -5.14
N SER A 128 -10.77 -6.59 -5.46
CA SER A 128 -9.76 -6.39 -6.51
C SER A 128 -10.29 -6.58 -7.94
N SER A 129 -11.48 -7.18 -8.12
CA SER A 129 -12.06 -7.45 -9.45
C SER A 129 -12.43 -6.17 -10.21
N ASN A 130 -12.79 -5.09 -9.50
CA ASN A 130 -13.12 -3.80 -10.12
C ASN A 130 -12.51 -2.61 -9.34
N PRO A 131 -11.20 -2.38 -9.47
CA PRO A 131 -10.50 -1.36 -8.71
C PRO A 131 -11.02 0.06 -9.02
N LYS A 132 -11.44 0.33 -10.27
CA LYS A 132 -12.00 1.65 -10.61
C LYS A 132 -13.31 1.93 -9.87
N ALA A 133 -14.22 0.97 -9.83
CA ALA A 133 -15.49 1.12 -9.10
C ALA A 133 -15.23 1.26 -7.59
N LEU A 134 -14.27 0.53 -7.05
CA LEU A 134 -13.86 0.64 -5.65
C LEU A 134 -13.37 2.06 -5.31
N MET A 135 -12.52 2.63 -6.16
CA MET A 135 -12.00 3.99 -6.01
C MET A 135 -13.12 5.04 -6.06
N LEU A 136 -14.05 4.92 -7.00
CA LEU A 136 -15.16 5.85 -7.16
C LEU A 136 -16.19 5.78 -6.02
N ARG A 137 -16.31 4.63 -5.36
CA ARG A 137 -17.18 4.46 -4.19
C ARG A 137 -16.56 4.99 -2.89
N ASN A 138 -15.24 5.24 -2.89
CA ASN A 138 -14.49 5.69 -1.71
C ASN A 138 -13.61 6.92 -2.03
N PRO A 139 -14.19 8.01 -2.59
CA PRO A 139 -13.43 9.14 -3.09
C PRO A 139 -12.70 9.92 -1.99
N GLY A 140 -13.21 9.96 -0.77
CA GLY A 140 -12.56 10.64 0.36
C GLY A 140 -11.30 9.90 0.82
N CYS A 141 -11.36 8.57 0.86
CA CYS A 141 -10.20 7.73 1.17
C CYS A 141 -9.08 7.92 0.13
N TYR A 142 -9.43 7.97 -1.16
CA TYR A 142 -8.45 8.22 -2.21
C TYR A 142 -7.99 9.68 -2.28
N LYS A 143 -8.85 10.66 -1.95
CA LYS A 143 -8.44 12.05 -1.73
C LYS A 143 -7.35 12.12 -0.66
N LEU A 144 -7.57 11.48 0.48
CA LEU A 144 -6.63 11.44 1.59
C LEU A 144 -5.31 10.76 1.20
N TYR A 145 -5.40 9.61 0.53
CA TYR A 145 -4.25 8.85 0.05
C TYR A 145 -3.35 9.68 -0.88
N TYR A 146 -3.92 10.25 -1.94
CA TYR A 146 -3.13 11.05 -2.89
C TYR A 146 -2.66 12.37 -2.30
N ARG A 147 -3.42 12.98 -1.37
CA ARG A 147 -2.97 14.15 -0.62
C ARG A 147 -1.63 13.90 0.08
N ASN A 148 -1.51 12.78 0.75
CA ASN A 148 -0.29 12.44 1.48
C ASN A 148 0.88 12.15 0.52
N ARG A 149 0.61 11.53 -0.62
CA ARG A 149 1.64 11.17 -1.59
C ARG A 149 2.21 12.34 -2.39
N ILE A 150 1.56 13.49 -2.45
CA ILE A 150 2.09 14.68 -3.15
C ILE A 150 3.47 15.08 -2.62
N ASP A 151 3.64 15.11 -1.30
CA ASP A 151 4.90 15.51 -0.68
C ASP A 151 5.96 14.39 -0.67
N MET A 152 5.53 13.13 -0.77
CA MET A 152 6.40 11.95 -0.78
C MET A 152 6.94 11.61 -2.18
N ALA A 153 6.47 12.28 -3.23
CA ALA A 153 6.86 11.97 -4.60
C ALA A 153 8.36 12.15 -4.85
N ALA A 154 9.02 11.14 -5.39
CA ALA A 154 10.45 11.14 -5.70
C ALA A 154 10.79 11.91 -6.98
N SER A 155 9.83 12.17 -7.85
CA SER A 155 10.02 12.90 -9.11
C SER A 155 8.89 13.88 -9.38
N ILE A 156 9.19 14.90 -10.22
CA ILE A 156 8.17 15.84 -10.68
C ILE A 156 7.04 15.11 -11.42
N LYS A 157 7.37 14.15 -12.26
CA LYS A 157 6.38 13.35 -13.00
C LYS A 157 5.42 12.61 -12.07
N GLU A 158 5.95 11.97 -11.05
CA GLU A 158 5.18 11.26 -10.04
C GLU A 158 4.28 12.23 -9.27
N ARG A 159 4.84 13.37 -8.83
CA ARG A 159 4.10 14.43 -8.11
C ARG A 159 2.93 14.94 -8.92
N LEU A 160 3.15 15.27 -10.20
CA LEU A 160 2.08 15.72 -11.10
C LEU A 160 0.98 14.66 -11.22
N GLY A 161 1.36 13.38 -11.32
CA GLY A 161 0.41 12.26 -11.32
C GLY A 161 -0.44 12.19 -10.05
N TYR A 162 0.16 12.39 -8.89
CA TYR A 162 -0.56 12.42 -7.61
C TYR A 162 -1.46 13.65 -7.49
N ILE A 163 -1.01 14.83 -7.93
CA ILE A 163 -1.82 16.06 -7.94
C ILE A 163 -3.08 15.89 -8.81
N LEU A 164 -2.95 15.34 -10.01
CA LEU A 164 -4.09 15.10 -10.90
C LEU A 164 -5.12 14.17 -10.23
N ARG A 165 -4.68 13.05 -9.67
CA ARG A 165 -5.57 12.12 -8.98
C ARG A 165 -6.18 12.74 -7.72
N TYR A 166 -5.39 13.45 -6.93
CA TYR A 166 -5.89 14.20 -5.78
C TYR A 166 -7.01 15.17 -6.18
N ASN A 167 -6.78 16.00 -7.20
CA ASN A 167 -7.77 16.97 -7.67
C ASN A 167 -9.06 16.30 -8.16
N PHE A 168 -8.95 15.15 -8.84
CA PHE A 168 -10.10 14.36 -9.27
C PHE A 168 -10.92 13.90 -8.06
N PHE A 169 -10.31 13.27 -7.07
CA PHE A 169 -11.01 12.78 -5.89
C PHE A 169 -11.50 13.92 -4.98
N ALA A 170 -10.74 15.02 -4.87
CA ALA A 170 -11.19 16.21 -4.15
C ALA A 170 -12.43 16.87 -4.78
N HIS A 171 -12.59 16.77 -6.11
CA HIS A 171 -13.80 17.21 -6.80
C HIS A 171 -14.97 16.25 -6.60
N THR A 172 -14.71 14.95 -6.56
CA THR A 172 -15.72 13.89 -6.45
C THR A 172 -16.24 13.76 -5.01
N TYR A 173 -15.36 13.89 -4.02
CA TYR A 173 -15.70 13.79 -2.61
C TYR A 173 -16.53 14.98 -2.13
N LYS A 174 -17.68 14.70 -1.48
CA LYS A 174 -18.63 15.72 -0.99
C LYS A 174 -18.63 15.90 0.52
N GLY A 175 -17.90 15.05 1.27
CA GLY A 175 -17.74 15.18 2.71
C GLY A 175 -16.75 16.28 3.09
N THR A 176 -16.71 16.63 4.38
CA THR A 176 -15.86 17.69 4.93
C THR A 176 -14.78 17.19 5.88
N ASP A 177 -14.80 15.91 6.24
CA ASP A 177 -13.91 15.28 7.22
C ASP A 177 -12.51 14.95 6.65
N VAL A 178 -12.31 15.08 5.31
CA VAL A 178 -10.98 15.03 4.71
C VAL A 178 -10.57 16.42 4.28
N GLU A 179 -9.59 17.00 4.99
CA GLU A 179 -9.07 18.34 4.70
C GLU A 179 -8.43 18.44 3.31
N ASP A 180 -8.47 19.63 2.74
CA ASP A 180 -7.75 19.94 1.51
C ASP A 180 -6.24 19.98 1.73
N TYR A 181 -5.50 19.74 0.63
CA TYR A 181 -4.05 19.82 0.65
C TYR A 181 -3.59 21.27 0.90
N ARG A 182 -2.72 21.43 1.92
CA ARG A 182 -2.12 22.71 2.33
C ARG A 182 -0.59 22.70 2.39
N GLY A 183 0.04 21.66 1.79
CA GLY A 183 1.49 21.50 1.81
C GLY A 183 2.23 22.44 0.86
N ALA A 184 3.53 22.22 0.73
CA ALA A 184 4.48 23.05 -0.03
C ALA A 184 4.09 23.27 -1.52
N HIS A 185 3.29 22.35 -2.09
CA HIS A 185 2.89 22.39 -3.49
C HIS A 185 1.45 22.91 -3.70
N SER A 186 0.87 23.64 -2.74
CA SER A 186 -0.54 24.07 -2.77
C SER A 186 -0.90 24.96 -3.96
N LEU A 187 0.02 25.81 -4.41
CA LEU A 187 -0.18 26.63 -5.62
C LEU A 187 -0.27 25.76 -6.87
N LEU A 188 0.63 24.78 -7.02
CA LEU A 188 0.63 23.83 -8.13
C LEU A 188 -0.64 22.98 -8.13
N VAL A 189 -1.08 22.50 -6.98
CA VAL A 189 -2.34 21.75 -6.81
C VAL A 189 -3.52 22.58 -7.32
N ARG A 190 -3.60 23.85 -6.94
CA ARG A 190 -4.69 24.75 -7.36
C ARG A 190 -4.65 25.04 -8.85
N SER A 191 -3.49 25.33 -9.42
CA SER A 191 -3.35 25.63 -10.87
C SER A 191 -3.72 24.43 -11.74
N MET A 192 -3.50 23.21 -11.26
CA MET A 192 -3.83 21.98 -11.99
C MET A 192 -5.29 21.50 -11.84
N LYS A 193 -6.14 22.20 -11.07
CA LYS A 193 -7.56 21.81 -10.93
C LYS A 193 -8.31 21.78 -12.26
N ALA A 194 -7.98 22.65 -13.18
CA ALA A 194 -8.59 22.71 -14.51
C ALA A 194 -8.33 21.46 -15.37
N LEU A 195 -7.29 20.68 -15.04
CA LEU A 195 -6.92 19.45 -15.75
C LEU A 195 -7.71 18.20 -15.30
N ASN A 196 -8.67 18.35 -14.39
CA ASN A 196 -9.49 17.22 -13.89
C ASN A 196 -10.21 16.46 -15.02
N CYS A 197 -10.52 17.11 -16.14
CA CYS A 197 -11.15 16.46 -17.30
C CYS A 197 -10.27 15.35 -17.90
N ILE A 198 -8.95 15.44 -17.77
CA ILE A 198 -8.01 14.42 -18.26
C ILE A 198 -8.13 13.15 -17.44
N VAL A 199 -8.13 13.29 -16.11
CA VAL A 199 -8.21 12.17 -15.18
C VAL A 199 -9.60 11.54 -15.19
N SER A 200 -10.66 12.32 -15.30
CA SER A 200 -12.03 11.82 -15.35
C SER A 200 -12.28 10.83 -16.49
N ARG A 201 -11.57 10.99 -17.62
CA ARG A 201 -11.63 10.04 -18.74
C ARG A 201 -11.05 8.67 -18.40
N SER A 202 -10.08 8.60 -17.50
CA SER A 202 -9.45 7.33 -17.09
C SER A 202 -10.33 6.49 -16.16
N TYR A 203 -11.35 7.11 -15.55
CA TYR A 203 -12.29 6.45 -14.64
C TYR A 203 -13.66 6.17 -15.29
N LYS A 204 -13.90 6.61 -16.52
CA LYS A 204 -15.03 6.22 -17.34
C LYS A 204 -14.70 4.93 -18.10
#